data_78c36fb6be8a6b5b66a1c6f9198c3682
#
_entry.id   78c36fb6be8a6b5b66a1c6f9198c3682
#
_cell.length_a   1.000
_cell.length_b   1.000
_cell.length_c   1.000
_cell.angle_alpha   90.00
_cell.angle_beta   90.00
_cell.angle_gamma   90.00
#
_symmetry.space_group_name_H-M   'P 1'
#
loop_
_entity.id
_entity.type
_entity.pdbx_description
1 polymer ?
#
loop_
_entity_poly.entity_id
_entity_poly.type
_entity_poly.pdbx_seq_one_letter_code
_entity_poly.pdbx_strand_id
1 'polypeptide(L)'
;MVAVVLMATLALPLRAQECSERVDDAAFASQGRIRAMNKVMADAGARPTASPAHHRYVRWLESRLKAIRGVSVRSRYEPIDRWLERGASLTVTPRSGVRKPVRVSGAVPYSRAKAVRGPLVYLPPGTVIADSDVKGKIVLRDALPGTGPQAIFFAVAYYVHDPDLSIDYAGNYERDFSGYLARVTDLREAADAGAAGVVFAHTIPHEQARGNYQPYEGVFWGVPAVFVGVDEGEQLKKAAGSVADLTVRAQTTPNVPSPTLIGTLRGQSPERIVIASHTDGMNAVWDNGPTSILALAEYFAKLPLRCRPRTFEFVLSTAHLYLSENGAHNYAHDELDPGYDEGTVAFAIALEHLGAKEFLRFPRKNKPGFELRSTGKSEQFVTFSHESPVSLQALLTSVRERDLRRTWILRGADAPQLGFPPHRSYGGEGGAYHGELLPTLAGITGPNTLYNPAFGMDRLIDFELMRRQTLAFGDTVLKLQGLPREVIAGADTLYRMARDATEEE
;
A
#
# COMPACT_ATOMS: atom_id res chain seq x y z
N MET A 1 -45.61 56.06 44.02
CA MET A 1 -44.22 55.67 43.82
C MET A 1 -44.16 54.27 43.21
N VAL A 2 -43.92 54.20 41.94
CA VAL A 2 -43.78 52.92 41.18
C VAL A 2 -42.31 52.71 40.99
N ALA A 3 -41.76 51.61 41.58
CA ALA A 3 -40.37 51.22 41.41
C ALA A 3 -40.21 50.41 40.11
N VAL A 4 -39.50 50.95 39.12
CA VAL A 4 -39.10 50.24 37.91
C VAL A 4 -37.81 49.45 38.25
N VAL A 5 -37.93 48.11 38.24
CA VAL A 5 -36.75 47.20 38.36
C VAL A 5 -36.19 46.99 36.94
N LEU A 6 -35.06 47.57 36.63
CA LEU A 6 -34.24 47.26 35.45
C LEU A 6 -33.55 45.88 35.64
N MET A 7 -34.02 44.85 34.92
CA MET A 7 -33.26 43.61 34.78
C MET A 7 -32.15 43.81 33.70
N ALA A 8 -30.92 43.94 34.17
CA ALA A 8 -29.74 43.88 33.32
C ALA A 8 -29.49 42.41 32.94
N THR A 9 -29.79 42.02 31.70
CA THR A 9 -29.38 40.74 31.09
C THR A 9 -27.87 40.78 30.89
N LEU A 10 -27.10 40.15 31.75
CA LEU A 10 -25.69 39.84 31.53
C LEU A 10 -25.59 38.83 30.36
N ALA A 11 -25.29 39.33 29.19
CA ALA A 11 -24.83 38.49 28.07
C ALA A 11 -23.48 37.91 28.48
N LEU A 12 -23.44 36.65 28.89
CA LEU A 12 -22.19 35.90 29.02
C LEU A 12 -21.50 35.91 27.66
N PRO A 13 -20.20 36.27 27.62
CA PRO A 13 -19.45 36.16 26.34
C PRO A 13 -19.51 34.69 25.91
N LEU A 14 -20.02 34.43 24.71
CA LEU A 14 -19.85 33.13 24.02
C LEU A 14 -18.35 32.87 24.04
N ARG A 15 -17.90 31.93 24.89
CA ARG A 15 -16.53 31.40 24.80
C ARG A 15 -16.33 30.95 23.37
N ALA A 16 -15.40 31.57 22.67
CA ALA A 16 -14.95 31.07 21.38
C ALA A 16 -14.61 29.60 21.55
N GLN A 17 -15.36 28.73 20.93
CA GLN A 17 -15.17 27.28 21.01
C GLN A 17 -13.74 27.02 20.48
N GLU A 18 -12.84 26.61 21.37
CA GLU A 18 -11.46 26.26 21.00
C GLU A 18 -11.47 25.15 19.96
N CYS A 19 -10.55 25.22 18.99
CA CYS A 19 -10.42 24.18 17.96
C CYS A 19 -9.82 22.93 18.62
N SER A 20 -10.48 21.80 18.47
CA SER A 20 -10.02 20.55 19.05
C SER A 20 -8.78 20.02 18.30
N GLU A 21 -7.82 19.50 19.05
CA GLU A 21 -6.69 18.72 18.54
C GLU A 21 -7.02 17.23 18.39
N ARG A 22 -8.27 16.86 18.60
CA ARG A 22 -8.75 15.48 18.48
C ARG A 22 -10.04 15.45 17.65
N VAL A 23 -10.13 14.46 16.77
CA VAL A 23 -11.34 14.19 15.99
C VAL A 23 -12.46 13.75 16.92
N ASP A 24 -13.61 14.40 16.82
CA ASP A 24 -14.80 14.02 17.58
C ASP A 24 -15.37 12.69 17.06
N ASP A 25 -15.33 11.67 17.89
CA ASP A 25 -15.80 10.33 17.59
C ASP A 25 -17.28 10.28 17.17
N ALA A 26 -18.12 11.14 17.76
CA ALA A 26 -19.56 11.17 17.46
C ALA A 26 -19.85 11.84 16.11
N ALA A 27 -19.04 12.84 15.72
CA ALA A 27 -19.18 13.56 14.46
C ALA A 27 -18.48 12.85 13.28
N PHE A 28 -17.57 11.90 13.57
CA PHE A 28 -16.84 11.14 12.55
C PHE A 28 -17.70 10.00 11.96
N ALA A 29 -17.30 9.52 10.78
CA ALA A 29 -17.96 8.40 10.13
C ALA A 29 -18.05 7.17 11.04
N SER A 30 -19.24 6.57 11.16
CA SER A 30 -19.42 5.32 11.89
C SER A 30 -18.69 4.15 11.23
N GLN A 31 -18.40 3.10 11.98
CA GLN A 31 -17.89 1.83 11.46
C GLN A 31 -18.74 1.29 10.31
N GLY A 32 -20.07 1.33 10.44
CA GLY A 32 -20.98 0.89 9.38
C GLY A 32 -20.86 1.71 8.10
N ARG A 33 -20.63 3.04 8.21
CA ARG A 33 -20.40 3.89 7.04
C ARG A 33 -19.07 3.58 6.35
N ILE A 34 -17.99 3.43 7.11
CA ILE A 34 -16.66 3.04 6.60
C ILE A 34 -16.76 1.69 5.89
N ARG A 35 -17.40 0.69 6.51
CA ARG A 35 -17.65 -0.62 5.90
C ARG A 35 -18.43 -0.52 4.60
N ALA A 36 -19.48 0.31 4.55
CA ALA A 36 -20.28 0.49 3.34
C ALA A 36 -19.47 1.13 2.20
N MET A 37 -18.63 2.13 2.49
CA MET A 37 -17.74 2.73 1.49
C MET A 37 -16.69 1.73 0.99
N ASN A 38 -16.06 0.99 1.91
CA ASN A 38 -15.08 -0.04 1.55
C ASN A 38 -15.69 -1.18 0.74
N LYS A 39 -16.98 -1.49 0.97
CA LYS A 39 -17.70 -2.49 0.20
C LYS A 39 -17.82 -2.12 -1.29
N VAL A 40 -17.99 -0.85 -1.63
CA VAL A 40 -18.02 -0.40 -3.03
C VAL A 40 -16.71 -0.73 -3.74
N MET A 41 -15.58 -0.51 -3.06
CA MET A 41 -14.26 -0.89 -3.54
C MET A 41 -14.13 -2.42 -3.69
N ALA A 42 -14.50 -3.17 -2.65
CA ALA A 42 -14.43 -4.63 -2.65
C ALA A 42 -15.29 -5.27 -3.76
N ASP A 43 -16.49 -4.73 -3.99
CA ASP A 43 -17.42 -5.19 -5.04
C ASP A 43 -16.88 -4.90 -6.47
N ALA A 44 -15.99 -3.92 -6.64
CA ALA A 44 -15.33 -3.69 -7.91
C ALA A 44 -14.35 -4.81 -8.30
N GLY A 45 -13.99 -5.68 -7.34
CA GLY A 45 -13.05 -6.78 -7.51
C GLY A 45 -11.59 -6.32 -7.62
N ALA A 46 -10.76 -7.12 -8.27
CA ALA A 46 -9.38 -6.75 -8.54
C ALA A 46 -9.29 -5.51 -9.46
N ARG A 47 -8.44 -4.58 -9.08
CA ARG A 47 -8.28 -3.26 -9.72
C ARG A 47 -6.83 -3.00 -10.12
N PRO A 48 -6.25 -3.83 -11.04
CA PRO A 48 -4.94 -3.52 -11.60
C PRO A 48 -4.93 -2.11 -12.17
N THR A 49 -3.80 -1.42 -12.10
CA THR A 49 -3.62 -0.05 -12.60
C THR A 49 -4.23 0.14 -14.00
N ALA A 50 -4.96 1.23 -14.18
CA ALA A 50 -5.64 1.59 -15.43
C ALA A 50 -6.66 0.56 -15.96
N SER A 51 -6.99 -0.49 -15.17
CA SER A 51 -8.03 -1.45 -15.58
C SER A 51 -9.43 -0.79 -15.60
N PRO A 52 -10.40 -1.38 -16.34
CA PRO A 52 -11.78 -0.88 -16.30
C PRO A 52 -12.39 -0.89 -14.89
N ALA A 53 -12.01 -1.83 -14.02
CA ALA A 53 -12.44 -1.89 -12.63
C ALA A 53 -11.85 -0.75 -11.81
N HIS A 54 -10.54 -0.48 -11.97
CA HIS A 54 -9.85 0.65 -11.36
C HIS A 54 -10.51 1.98 -11.76
N HIS A 55 -10.70 2.23 -13.06
CA HIS A 55 -11.35 3.46 -13.54
C HIS A 55 -12.79 3.63 -13.03
N ARG A 56 -13.56 2.54 -12.83
CA ARG A 56 -14.90 2.64 -12.21
C ARG A 56 -14.80 3.08 -10.75
N TYR A 57 -13.86 2.51 -10.02
CA TYR A 57 -13.64 2.86 -8.62
C TYR A 57 -13.17 4.32 -8.48
N VAL A 58 -12.20 4.75 -9.29
CA VAL A 58 -11.72 6.15 -9.28
C VAL A 58 -12.85 7.14 -9.61
N ARG A 59 -13.72 6.86 -10.60
CA ARG A 59 -14.89 7.72 -10.88
C ARG A 59 -15.85 7.78 -9.69
N TRP A 60 -16.02 6.69 -8.96
CA TRP A 60 -16.82 6.70 -7.73
C TRP A 60 -16.16 7.58 -6.67
N LEU A 61 -14.86 7.45 -6.43
CA LEU A 61 -14.10 8.31 -5.51
C LEU A 61 -14.22 9.79 -5.88
N GLU A 62 -14.05 10.12 -7.15
CA GLU A 62 -14.22 11.48 -7.66
C GLU A 62 -15.60 12.04 -7.37
N SER A 63 -16.64 11.25 -7.62
CA SER A 63 -18.02 11.66 -7.32
C SER A 63 -18.26 11.90 -5.83
N ARG A 64 -17.61 11.09 -4.97
CA ARG A 64 -17.70 11.24 -3.51
C ARG A 64 -16.97 12.49 -3.02
N LEU A 65 -15.75 12.75 -3.51
CA LEU A 65 -15.01 13.96 -3.18
C LEU A 65 -15.75 15.23 -3.63
N LYS A 66 -16.28 15.25 -4.87
CA LYS A 66 -17.08 16.37 -5.40
C LYS A 66 -18.36 16.63 -4.60
N ALA A 67 -18.91 15.62 -3.96
CA ALA A 67 -20.11 15.76 -3.12
C ALA A 67 -19.83 16.37 -1.74
N ILE A 68 -18.56 16.48 -1.32
CA ILE A 68 -18.18 17.10 -0.06
C ILE A 68 -18.20 18.63 -0.23
N ARG A 69 -19.02 19.30 0.56
CA ARG A 69 -19.15 20.76 0.49
C ARG A 69 -17.80 21.45 0.71
N GLY A 70 -17.39 22.31 -0.22
CA GLY A 70 -16.17 23.10 -0.15
C GLY A 70 -14.91 22.38 -0.67
N VAL A 71 -15.03 21.13 -1.12
CA VAL A 71 -13.95 20.42 -1.80
C VAL A 71 -14.04 20.66 -3.31
N SER A 72 -12.98 21.19 -3.90
CA SER A 72 -12.74 21.19 -5.35
C SER A 72 -11.90 19.99 -5.75
N VAL A 73 -12.14 19.41 -6.92
CA VAL A 73 -11.43 18.20 -7.38
C VAL A 73 -10.83 18.44 -8.76
N ARG A 74 -9.54 18.15 -8.90
CA ARG A 74 -8.83 18.06 -10.19
C ARG A 74 -8.24 16.66 -10.36
N SER A 75 -7.87 16.32 -11.57
CA SER A 75 -7.19 15.06 -11.91
C SER A 75 -5.87 15.34 -12.61
N ARG A 76 -4.85 14.60 -12.23
CA ARG A 76 -3.60 14.44 -12.95
C ARG A 76 -3.59 13.05 -13.59
N TYR A 77 -3.00 12.87 -14.75
CA TYR A 77 -3.04 11.60 -15.48
C TYR A 77 -1.64 11.08 -15.75
N GLU A 78 -1.43 9.79 -15.42
CA GLU A 78 -0.22 9.06 -15.77
C GLU A 78 -0.48 8.17 -16.99
N PRO A 79 0.43 8.10 -17.98
CA PRO A 79 0.31 7.25 -19.16
C PRO A 79 0.74 5.82 -18.81
N ILE A 80 -0.20 4.92 -18.64
CA ILE A 80 0.05 3.53 -18.24
C ILE A 80 0.01 2.59 -19.44
N ASP A 81 1.06 1.82 -19.65
CA ASP A 81 1.04 0.67 -20.56
C ASP A 81 0.28 -0.46 -19.89
N ARG A 82 -1.03 -0.48 -20.11
CA ARG A 82 -1.93 -1.40 -19.42
C ARG A 82 -1.80 -2.82 -19.94
N TRP A 83 -1.60 -3.76 -19.02
CA TRP A 83 -1.65 -5.19 -19.27
C TRP A 83 -2.81 -5.83 -18.53
N LEU A 84 -3.64 -6.62 -19.22
CA LEU A 84 -4.78 -7.33 -18.64
C LEU A 84 -4.71 -8.80 -18.98
N GLU A 85 -4.64 -9.67 -17.99
CA GLU A 85 -4.75 -11.12 -18.18
C GLU A 85 -6.06 -11.48 -18.89
N ARG A 86 -5.95 -12.33 -19.90
CA ARG A 86 -7.07 -12.94 -20.64
C ARG A 86 -7.12 -14.45 -20.46
N GLY A 87 -6.22 -14.98 -19.66
CA GLY A 87 -6.13 -16.36 -19.24
C GLY A 87 -4.74 -16.94 -19.40
N ALA A 88 -4.50 -18.00 -18.64
CA ALA A 88 -3.26 -18.75 -18.67
C ALA A 88 -3.54 -20.25 -18.61
N SER A 89 -2.63 -21.06 -19.15
CA SER A 89 -2.73 -22.53 -19.09
C SER A 89 -1.35 -23.17 -19.02
N LEU A 90 -1.28 -24.28 -18.32
CA LEU A 90 -0.07 -25.10 -18.21
C LEU A 90 -0.46 -26.56 -18.38
N THR A 91 0.29 -27.30 -19.19
CA THR A 91 0.16 -28.74 -19.28
C THR A 91 1.53 -29.39 -19.26
N VAL A 92 1.62 -30.61 -18.74
CA VAL A 92 2.84 -31.41 -18.71
C VAL A 92 2.59 -32.73 -19.41
N THR A 93 3.54 -33.12 -20.26
CA THR A 93 3.53 -34.43 -20.95
C THR A 93 4.68 -35.27 -20.37
N PRO A 94 4.40 -36.17 -19.41
CA PRO A 94 5.40 -37.10 -18.90
C PRO A 94 5.94 -38.02 -19.99
N ARG A 95 7.04 -38.69 -19.71
CA ARG A 95 7.62 -39.69 -20.66
C ARG A 95 6.64 -40.79 -21.07
N SER A 96 5.62 -41.04 -20.25
CA SER A 96 4.50 -41.96 -20.59
C SER A 96 3.61 -41.49 -21.74
N GLY A 97 3.79 -40.26 -22.22
CA GLY A 97 3.09 -39.69 -23.38
C GLY A 97 1.71 -39.08 -23.11
N VAL A 98 1.11 -39.29 -21.94
CA VAL A 98 -0.21 -38.72 -21.64
C VAL A 98 -0.10 -37.28 -21.12
N ARG A 99 -0.65 -36.34 -21.88
CA ARG A 99 -0.71 -34.93 -21.54
C ARG A 99 -1.63 -34.67 -20.34
N LYS A 100 -1.15 -33.97 -19.31
CA LYS A 100 -1.90 -33.65 -18.08
C LYS A 100 -2.01 -32.16 -17.89
N PRO A 101 -3.22 -31.60 -17.71
CA PRO A 101 -3.40 -30.20 -17.36
C PRO A 101 -2.95 -29.97 -15.92
N VAL A 102 -2.39 -28.75 -15.67
CA VAL A 102 -2.02 -28.26 -14.35
C VAL A 102 -2.85 -27.02 -14.05
N ARG A 103 -3.43 -26.91 -12.87
CA ARG A 103 -4.20 -25.73 -12.47
C ARG A 103 -3.26 -24.53 -12.32
N VAL A 104 -3.57 -23.44 -13.01
CA VAL A 104 -2.85 -22.18 -12.92
C VAL A 104 -3.58 -21.24 -11.97
N SER A 105 -2.87 -20.62 -11.04
CA SER A 105 -3.43 -19.66 -10.08
C SER A 105 -3.56 -18.24 -10.64
N GLY A 106 -2.85 -17.92 -11.70
CA GLY A 106 -2.87 -16.65 -12.44
C GLY A 106 -1.61 -16.49 -13.27
N ALA A 107 -1.64 -15.61 -14.25
CA ALA A 107 -0.43 -15.17 -14.93
C ALA A 107 0.35 -14.18 -14.05
N VAL A 108 1.66 -14.18 -14.18
CA VAL A 108 2.48 -13.13 -13.55
C VAL A 108 2.23 -11.81 -14.31
N PRO A 109 1.94 -10.71 -13.60
CA PRO A 109 1.70 -9.42 -14.24
C PRO A 109 2.84 -9.01 -15.17
N TYR A 110 2.48 -8.48 -16.34
CA TYR A 110 3.43 -8.04 -17.39
C TYR A 110 4.34 -9.15 -17.96
N SER A 111 4.09 -10.42 -17.64
CA SER A 111 4.74 -11.52 -18.35
C SER A 111 4.31 -11.55 -19.80
N ARG A 112 5.19 -12.07 -20.66
CA ARG A 112 4.97 -12.06 -22.11
C ARG A 112 3.75 -12.89 -22.51
N ALA A 113 2.82 -12.28 -23.22
CA ALA A 113 1.67 -13.00 -23.79
C ALA A 113 2.14 -13.89 -24.96
N LYS A 114 2.41 -15.15 -24.68
CA LYS A 114 2.95 -16.13 -25.64
C LYS A 114 2.62 -17.56 -25.21
N ALA A 115 2.51 -18.45 -26.20
CA ALA A 115 2.55 -19.90 -26.01
C ALA A 115 3.97 -20.42 -26.25
N VAL A 116 4.46 -21.24 -25.32
CA VAL A 116 5.80 -21.84 -25.40
C VAL A 116 5.75 -23.31 -25.01
N ARG A 117 6.72 -24.07 -25.50
CA ARG A 117 6.90 -25.48 -25.22
C ARG A 117 8.38 -25.75 -24.95
N GLY A 118 8.69 -26.49 -23.91
CA GLY A 118 10.06 -26.87 -23.58
C GLY A 118 10.14 -27.89 -22.45
N PRO A 119 11.33 -28.41 -22.17
CA PRO A 119 11.57 -29.24 -21.00
C PRO A 119 11.33 -28.45 -19.72
N LEU A 120 10.67 -29.07 -18.74
CA LEU A 120 10.49 -28.49 -17.40
C LEU A 120 11.75 -28.75 -16.56
N VAL A 121 12.34 -27.70 -16.00
CA VAL A 121 13.46 -27.79 -15.07
C VAL A 121 13.10 -27.16 -13.73
N TYR A 122 13.30 -27.87 -12.65
CA TYR A 122 13.15 -27.34 -11.29
C TYR A 122 14.47 -26.81 -10.80
N LEU A 123 14.50 -25.56 -10.37
CA LEU A 123 15.62 -24.92 -9.72
C LEU A 123 15.24 -24.63 -8.26
N PRO A 124 15.85 -25.30 -7.27
CA PRO A 124 15.53 -25.10 -5.87
C PRO A 124 15.91 -23.69 -5.40
N PRO A 125 15.36 -23.21 -4.25
CA PRO A 125 15.72 -21.94 -3.65
C PRO A 125 17.24 -21.81 -3.47
N GLY A 126 17.79 -20.61 -3.72
CA GLY A 126 19.22 -20.32 -3.65
C GLY A 126 20.01 -20.65 -4.93
N THR A 127 19.40 -21.34 -5.91
CA THR A 127 20.06 -21.53 -7.22
C THR A 127 19.92 -20.26 -8.07
N VAL A 128 21.01 -19.75 -8.61
CA VAL A 128 21.03 -18.61 -9.53
C VAL A 128 20.58 -19.08 -10.92
N ILE A 129 19.56 -18.44 -11.49
CA ILE A 129 19.01 -18.82 -12.80
C ILE A 129 20.03 -18.53 -13.90
N ALA A 130 20.73 -17.39 -13.82
CA ALA A 130 21.72 -16.97 -14.80
C ALA A 130 22.86 -17.99 -14.98
N ASP A 131 23.21 -18.72 -13.91
CA ASP A 131 24.27 -19.73 -13.90
C ASP A 131 23.77 -21.12 -14.28
N SER A 132 22.49 -21.27 -14.60
CA SER A 132 21.82 -22.56 -14.85
C SER A 132 21.56 -22.80 -16.33
N ASP A 133 21.58 -24.07 -16.76
CA ASP A 133 21.22 -24.45 -18.13
C ASP A 133 19.69 -24.40 -18.31
N VAL A 134 19.17 -23.18 -18.60
CA VAL A 134 17.72 -22.91 -18.74
C VAL A 134 17.29 -22.52 -20.15
N LYS A 135 18.24 -22.36 -21.08
CA LYS A 135 17.91 -21.91 -22.44
C LYS A 135 16.89 -22.84 -23.12
N GLY A 136 15.78 -22.25 -23.56
CA GLY A 136 14.67 -22.99 -24.18
C GLY A 136 13.87 -23.89 -23.23
N LYS A 137 14.13 -23.86 -21.93
CA LYS A 137 13.41 -24.64 -20.91
C LYS A 137 12.36 -23.80 -20.19
N ILE A 138 11.38 -24.47 -19.58
CA ILE A 138 10.41 -23.87 -18.66
C ILE A 138 10.93 -24.08 -17.24
N VAL A 139 11.24 -22.98 -16.57
CA VAL A 139 11.82 -22.98 -15.23
C VAL A 139 10.69 -23.05 -14.18
N LEU A 140 10.76 -24.00 -13.26
CA LEU A 140 9.92 -24.06 -12.07
C LEU A 140 10.72 -23.53 -10.87
N ARG A 141 10.14 -22.56 -10.15
CA ARG A 141 10.70 -21.94 -8.94
C ARG A 141 9.69 -21.95 -7.80
N ASP A 142 10.16 -22.05 -6.57
CA ASP A 142 9.31 -21.84 -5.40
C ASP A 142 9.12 -20.33 -5.17
N ALA A 143 7.86 -19.88 -5.07
CA ALA A 143 7.51 -18.53 -4.68
C ALA A 143 7.46 -18.44 -3.15
N LEU A 144 8.63 -18.23 -2.54
CA LEU A 144 8.76 -18.13 -1.10
C LEU A 144 8.34 -16.74 -0.59
N PRO A 145 7.79 -16.64 0.63
CA PRO A 145 7.66 -15.36 1.32
C PRO A 145 9.03 -14.82 1.66
N GLY A 146 9.14 -13.51 1.80
CA GLY A 146 10.28 -12.92 2.48
C GLY A 146 10.17 -13.14 3.98
N THR A 147 11.28 -13.37 4.63
CA THR A 147 11.36 -13.59 6.07
C THR A 147 12.59 -12.92 6.66
N GLY A 148 12.47 -12.42 7.89
CA GLY A 148 13.57 -11.85 8.65
C GLY A 148 13.22 -11.87 10.14
N PRO A 149 14.23 -11.71 11.03
CA PRO A 149 13.95 -11.63 12.47
C PRO A 149 12.98 -10.47 12.77
N GLN A 150 11.93 -10.72 13.57
CA GLN A 150 11.03 -9.67 14.03
C GLN A 150 11.81 -8.54 14.74
N ALA A 151 12.89 -8.90 15.44
CA ALA A 151 13.74 -7.98 16.17
C ALA A 151 14.41 -6.90 15.29
N ILE A 152 14.45 -7.06 13.94
CA ILE A 152 15.03 -6.05 13.04
C ILE A 152 14.28 -4.72 13.14
N PHE A 153 12.99 -4.74 13.47
CA PHE A 153 12.23 -3.50 13.65
C PHE A 153 12.76 -2.63 14.80
N PHE A 154 13.36 -3.22 15.85
CA PHE A 154 13.94 -2.44 16.94
C PHE A 154 15.12 -1.56 16.51
N ALA A 155 15.84 -1.94 15.44
CA ALA A 155 16.96 -1.15 14.92
C ALA A 155 16.51 0.22 14.36
N VAL A 156 15.23 0.31 13.97
CA VAL A 156 14.63 1.51 13.34
C VAL A 156 13.41 2.04 14.09
N ALA A 157 13.05 1.45 15.23
CA ALA A 157 11.90 1.87 16.01
C ALA A 157 12.20 3.08 16.89
N TYR A 158 11.33 4.08 16.83
CA TYR A 158 11.20 5.08 17.88
C TYR A 158 10.41 4.54 19.07
N TYR A 159 9.36 3.76 18.77
CA TYR A 159 8.45 3.25 19.77
C TYR A 159 7.65 2.05 19.26
N VAL A 160 7.21 1.19 20.19
CA VAL A 160 6.23 0.14 19.94
C VAL A 160 5.09 0.23 20.97
N HIS A 161 3.84 0.21 20.49
CA HIS A 161 2.66 0.15 21.33
C HIS A 161 2.06 -1.25 21.28
N ASP A 162 2.50 -2.12 22.16
CA ASP A 162 2.01 -3.50 22.32
C ASP A 162 1.86 -3.84 23.82
N PRO A 163 0.87 -3.22 24.51
CA PRO A 163 0.69 -3.37 25.94
C PRO A 163 0.42 -4.81 26.39
N ASP A 164 -0.10 -5.64 25.47
CA ASP A 164 -0.40 -7.04 25.75
C ASP A 164 0.77 -7.99 25.42
N LEU A 165 1.92 -7.47 24.94
CA LEU A 165 3.07 -8.25 24.49
C LEU A 165 2.65 -9.34 23.48
N SER A 166 1.78 -8.98 22.56
CA SER A 166 1.13 -9.90 21.63
C SER A 166 1.90 -10.10 20.33
N ILE A 167 2.94 -9.29 20.07
CA ILE A 167 3.92 -9.46 19.00
C ILE A 167 4.96 -10.49 19.44
N ASP A 168 5.27 -11.45 18.59
CA ASP A 168 6.36 -12.40 18.80
C ASP A 168 7.71 -11.78 18.45
N TYR A 169 8.30 -11.05 19.39
CA TYR A 169 9.56 -10.34 19.21
C TYR A 169 10.77 -11.25 18.97
N ALA A 170 10.72 -12.49 19.42
CA ALA A 170 11.78 -13.47 19.24
C ALA A 170 11.66 -14.27 17.95
N GLY A 171 10.49 -14.26 17.34
CA GLY A 171 10.19 -14.97 16.11
C GLY A 171 10.63 -14.25 14.84
N ASN A 172 10.07 -14.70 13.73
CA ASN A 172 10.32 -14.12 12.42
C ASN A 172 9.11 -13.31 11.94
N TYR A 173 9.39 -12.20 11.28
CA TYR A 173 8.43 -11.48 10.45
C TYR A 173 8.47 -12.11 9.05
N GLU A 174 7.49 -12.94 8.75
CA GLU A 174 7.37 -13.62 7.47
C GLU A 174 6.13 -13.10 6.73
N ARG A 175 6.34 -12.46 5.57
CA ARG A 175 5.25 -11.88 4.77
C ARG A 175 5.45 -12.14 3.28
N ASP A 176 4.34 -12.42 2.58
CA ASP A 176 4.37 -12.75 1.15
C ASP A 176 4.81 -11.56 0.30
N PHE A 177 4.43 -10.33 0.69
CA PHE A 177 4.80 -9.13 -0.03
C PHE A 177 6.32 -8.92 -0.11
N SER A 178 7.07 -9.25 0.93
CA SER A 178 8.53 -9.09 0.94
C SER A 178 9.29 -10.10 0.05
N GLY A 179 8.58 -11.11 -0.49
CA GLY A 179 9.15 -12.08 -1.45
C GLY A 179 9.06 -11.65 -2.92
N TYR A 180 8.39 -10.53 -3.25
CA TYR A 180 8.17 -10.19 -4.67
C TYR A 180 9.46 -9.79 -5.40
N LEU A 181 10.40 -9.12 -4.74
CA LEU A 181 11.67 -8.72 -5.35
C LEU A 181 12.48 -9.92 -5.87
N ALA A 182 12.51 -11.01 -5.10
CA ALA A 182 13.17 -12.25 -5.55
C ALA A 182 12.51 -12.81 -6.82
N ARG A 183 11.18 -12.78 -6.89
CA ARG A 183 10.43 -13.23 -8.08
C ARG A 183 10.68 -12.34 -9.29
N VAL A 184 10.82 -11.03 -9.11
CA VAL A 184 11.17 -10.08 -10.18
C VAL A 184 12.59 -10.36 -10.69
N THR A 185 13.55 -10.58 -9.79
CA THR A 185 14.93 -10.96 -10.15
C THR A 185 14.94 -12.27 -10.94
N ASP A 186 14.24 -13.31 -10.48
CA ASP A 186 14.12 -14.59 -11.17
C ASP A 186 13.54 -14.42 -12.60
N LEU A 187 12.56 -13.53 -12.80
CA LEU A 187 11.98 -13.26 -14.14
C LEU A 187 12.99 -12.60 -15.08
N ARG A 188 13.76 -11.64 -14.58
CA ARG A 188 14.80 -10.94 -15.34
C ARG A 188 15.90 -11.91 -15.75
N GLU A 189 16.45 -12.66 -14.79
CA GLU A 189 17.46 -13.66 -15.05
C GLU A 189 16.99 -14.74 -16.04
N ALA A 190 15.75 -15.21 -15.91
CA ALA A 190 15.18 -16.19 -16.84
C ALA A 190 15.05 -15.65 -18.26
N ALA A 191 14.64 -14.38 -18.43
CA ALA A 191 14.55 -13.74 -19.72
C ALA A 191 15.94 -13.60 -20.35
N ASP A 192 16.94 -13.13 -19.61
CA ASP A 192 18.29 -12.89 -20.06
C ASP A 192 19.02 -14.21 -20.42
N ALA A 193 18.79 -15.27 -19.62
CA ALA A 193 19.33 -16.62 -19.89
C ALA A 193 18.60 -17.38 -21.02
N GLY A 194 17.57 -16.77 -21.64
CA GLY A 194 16.83 -17.35 -22.76
C GLY A 194 15.92 -18.52 -22.37
N ALA A 195 15.41 -18.56 -21.16
CA ALA A 195 14.38 -19.51 -20.75
C ALA A 195 13.13 -19.38 -21.63
N ALA A 196 12.41 -20.47 -21.87
CA ALA A 196 11.15 -20.43 -22.62
C ALA A 196 10.01 -19.82 -21.80
N GLY A 197 10.01 -20.02 -20.47
CA GLY A 197 9.01 -19.49 -19.57
C GLY A 197 9.31 -19.83 -18.11
N VAL A 198 8.51 -19.27 -17.18
CA VAL A 198 8.68 -19.48 -15.73
C VAL A 198 7.35 -19.92 -15.10
N VAL A 199 7.44 -20.84 -14.15
CA VAL A 199 6.34 -21.27 -13.28
C VAL A 199 6.76 -21.00 -11.84
N PHE A 200 6.03 -20.15 -11.14
CA PHE A 200 6.20 -19.93 -9.70
C PHE A 200 5.22 -20.77 -8.90
N ALA A 201 5.73 -21.67 -8.05
CA ALA A 201 4.94 -22.49 -7.16
C ALA A 201 4.81 -21.82 -5.78
N HIS A 202 3.62 -21.36 -5.44
CA HIS A 202 3.34 -20.87 -4.09
C HIS A 202 3.44 -21.97 -3.05
N THR A 203 3.73 -21.62 -1.82
CA THR A 203 3.75 -22.54 -0.68
C THR A 203 2.35 -22.80 -0.09
N ILE A 204 1.30 -22.15 -0.64
CA ILE A 204 -0.10 -22.25 -0.22
C ILE A 204 -0.96 -22.91 -1.32
N PRO A 205 -2.16 -23.46 -0.98
CA PRO A 205 -3.03 -24.11 -1.95
C PRO A 205 -3.52 -23.16 -3.06
N HIS A 206 -3.85 -23.73 -4.21
CA HIS A 206 -4.42 -23.00 -5.34
C HIS A 206 -5.62 -22.09 -4.93
N GLU A 207 -6.51 -22.60 -4.08
CA GLU A 207 -7.71 -21.88 -3.63
C GLU A 207 -7.37 -20.59 -2.87
N GLN A 208 -6.21 -20.52 -2.23
CA GLN A 208 -5.70 -19.32 -1.54
C GLN A 208 -4.77 -18.50 -2.42
N ALA A 209 -4.07 -19.12 -3.37
CA ALA A 209 -3.16 -18.43 -4.29
C ALA A 209 -3.85 -17.86 -5.53
N ARG A 210 -5.09 -18.26 -5.81
CA ARG A 210 -5.82 -17.90 -7.03
C ARG A 210 -5.99 -16.39 -7.17
N GLY A 211 -5.55 -15.89 -8.33
CA GLY A 211 -5.58 -14.47 -8.67
C GLY A 211 -4.50 -13.65 -7.97
N ASN A 212 -3.49 -14.31 -7.37
CA ASN A 212 -2.34 -13.61 -6.79
C ASN A 212 -1.79 -12.60 -7.80
N TYR A 213 -1.50 -11.42 -7.31
CA TYR A 213 -1.02 -10.31 -8.11
C TYR A 213 0.02 -9.53 -7.31
N GLN A 214 1.18 -9.32 -7.86
CA GLN A 214 2.25 -8.58 -7.21
C GLN A 214 2.52 -7.26 -7.94
N PRO A 215 3.12 -6.27 -7.29
CA PRO A 215 3.61 -5.08 -7.97
C PRO A 215 4.58 -5.43 -9.11
N TYR A 216 4.69 -4.57 -10.09
CA TYR A 216 5.56 -4.75 -11.27
C TYR A 216 6.20 -3.41 -11.64
N GLU A 217 7.35 -3.49 -12.32
CA GLU A 217 8.15 -2.32 -12.66
C GLU A 217 7.70 -1.59 -13.94
N GLY A 218 6.53 -1.94 -14.49
CA GLY A 218 6.04 -1.36 -15.76
C GLY A 218 6.76 -1.86 -16.99
N VAL A 219 7.65 -2.79 -16.87
CA VAL A 219 8.34 -3.44 -18.00
C VAL A 219 7.66 -4.75 -18.37
N PHE A 220 7.65 -5.04 -19.67
CA PHE A 220 7.17 -6.33 -20.15
C PHE A 220 8.30 -7.36 -20.08
N TRP A 221 8.12 -8.36 -19.22
CA TRP A 221 9.09 -9.45 -19.07
C TRP A 221 9.22 -10.24 -20.38
N GLY A 222 10.44 -10.58 -20.75
CA GLY A 222 10.75 -11.29 -22.00
C GLY A 222 10.18 -12.71 -22.10
N VAL A 223 9.68 -13.28 -20.98
CA VAL A 223 9.19 -14.65 -20.86
C VAL A 223 7.74 -14.69 -20.39
N PRO A 224 6.91 -15.68 -20.84
CA PRO A 224 5.63 -15.97 -20.23
C PRO A 224 5.85 -16.58 -18.85
N ALA A 225 5.04 -16.16 -17.84
CA ALA A 225 5.15 -16.69 -16.51
C ALA A 225 3.77 -16.85 -15.82
N VAL A 226 3.65 -17.87 -14.98
CA VAL A 226 2.41 -18.19 -14.24
C VAL A 226 2.69 -18.56 -12.79
N PHE A 227 1.68 -18.37 -11.96
CA PHE A 227 1.62 -18.89 -10.60
C PHE A 227 0.83 -20.20 -10.55
N VAL A 228 1.27 -21.13 -9.69
CA VAL A 228 0.54 -22.37 -9.34
C VAL A 228 0.49 -22.51 -7.82
N GLY A 229 -0.45 -23.31 -7.31
CA GLY A 229 -0.51 -23.64 -5.89
C GLY A 229 0.53 -24.69 -5.50
N VAL A 230 0.67 -24.94 -4.18
CA VAL A 230 1.67 -25.89 -3.65
C VAL A 230 1.47 -27.31 -4.17
N ASP A 231 0.22 -27.80 -4.27
CA ASP A 231 -0.04 -29.17 -4.73
C ASP A 231 0.38 -29.36 -6.19
N GLU A 232 0.12 -28.37 -7.04
CA GLU A 232 0.55 -28.32 -8.44
C GLU A 232 2.07 -28.20 -8.54
N GLY A 233 2.69 -27.35 -7.70
CA GLY A 233 4.14 -27.20 -7.62
C GLY A 233 4.84 -28.53 -7.31
N GLU A 234 4.36 -29.28 -6.34
CA GLU A 234 4.92 -30.58 -5.97
C GLU A 234 4.74 -31.64 -7.08
N GLN A 235 3.61 -31.59 -7.80
CA GLN A 235 3.43 -32.43 -8.99
C GLN A 235 4.41 -32.08 -10.11
N LEU A 236 4.65 -30.79 -10.33
CA LEU A 236 5.60 -30.31 -11.33
C LEU A 236 7.04 -30.64 -10.97
N LYS A 237 7.45 -30.57 -9.70
CA LYS A 237 8.77 -31.01 -9.24
C LYS A 237 9.03 -32.47 -9.59
N LYS A 238 8.03 -33.35 -9.34
CA LYS A 238 8.11 -34.78 -9.70
C LYS A 238 8.14 -35.03 -11.19
N ALA A 239 7.61 -34.09 -11.98
CA ALA A 239 7.58 -34.13 -13.44
C ALA A 239 8.76 -33.45 -14.09
N ALA A 240 9.77 -33.01 -13.36
CA ALA A 240 10.97 -32.38 -13.91
C ALA A 240 11.63 -33.30 -14.98
N GLY A 241 12.08 -32.70 -16.08
CA GLY A 241 12.56 -33.40 -17.26
C GLY A 241 11.47 -33.78 -18.27
N SER A 242 10.17 -33.62 -17.92
CA SER A 242 9.05 -33.77 -18.85
C SER A 242 8.90 -32.55 -19.75
N VAL A 243 8.19 -32.68 -20.88
CA VAL A 243 7.84 -31.54 -21.73
C VAL A 243 6.64 -30.83 -21.15
N ALA A 244 6.75 -29.50 -21.02
CA ALA A 244 5.64 -28.66 -20.61
C ALA A 244 5.22 -27.69 -21.75
N ASP A 245 3.91 -27.38 -21.80
CA ASP A 245 3.35 -26.34 -22.65
C ASP A 245 2.76 -25.27 -21.73
N LEU A 246 3.29 -24.04 -21.82
CA LEU A 246 2.85 -22.88 -21.05
C LEU A 246 2.27 -21.84 -22.00
N THR A 247 1.09 -21.33 -21.71
CA THR A 247 0.46 -20.26 -22.46
C THR A 247 0.00 -19.15 -21.52
N VAL A 248 0.39 -17.92 -21.84
CA VAL A 248 -0.17 -16.69 -21.26
C VAL A 248 -0.88 -15.92 -22.36
N ARG A 249 -2.12 -15.52 -22.12
CA ARG A 249 -2.90 -14.63 -22.98
C ARG A 249 -3.15 -13.34 -22.21
N ALA A 250 -2.77 -12.21 -22.77
CA ALA A 250 -3.02 -10.90 -22.19
C ALA A 250 -3.38 -9.90 -23.29
N GLN A 251 -4.12 -8.87 -22.90
CA GLN A 251 -4.35 -7.69 -23.74
C GLN A 251 -3.46 -6.56 -23.22
N THR A 252 -2.62 -6.03 -24.09
CA THR A 252 -1.82 -4.84 -23.85
C THR A 252 -2.44 -3.64 -24.54
N THR A 253 -2.41 -2.49 -23.89
CA THR A 253 -2.88 -1.22 -24.45
C THR A 253 -1.93 -0.12 -23.98
N PRO A 254 -1.14 0.49 -24.86
CA PRO A 254 -0.19 1.52 -24.49
C PRO A 254 -0.87 2.83 -24.08
N ASN A 255 -0.20 3.61 -23.24
CA ASN A 255 -0.55 4.99 -22.88
C ASN A 255 -2.01 5.17 -22.41
N VAL A 256 -2.54 4.24 -21.63
CA VAL A 256 -3.88 4.41 -21.04
C VAL A 256 -3.82 5.45 -19.93
N PRO A 257 -4.54 6.59 -20.03
CA PRO A 257 -4.51 7.60 -18.99
C PRO A 257 -5.11 7.06 -17.70
N SER A 258 -4.36 7.13 -16.61
CA SER A 258 -4.80 6.71 -15.28
C SER A 258 -4.77 7.90 -14.32
N PRO A 259 -5.90 8.28 -13.69
CA PRO A 259 -5.99 9.48 -12.92
C PRO A 259 -5.52 9.33 -11.47
N THR A 260 -4.71 10.28 -11.01
CA THR A 260 -4.58 10.67 -9.60
C THR A 260 -5.61 11.76 -9.32
N LEU A 261 -6.46 11.57 -8.32
CA LEU A 261 -7.44 12.58 -7.90
C LEU A 261 -6.87 13.45 -6.81
N ILE A 262 -7.06 14.76 -6.93
CA ILE A 262 -6.59 15.75 -5.97
C ILE A 262 -7.80 16.58 -5.54
N GLY A 263 -8.24 16.36 -4.30
CA GLY A 263 -9.33 17.09 -3.68
C GLY A 263 -8.81 18.18 -2.76
N THR A 264 -9.18 19.44 -2.97
CA THR A 264 -8.70 20.57 -2.15
C THR A 264 -9.83 21.14 -1.32
N LEU A 265 -9.65 21.16 0.01
CA LEU A 265 -10.51 21.81 0.98
C LEU A 265 -9.80 23.04 1.56
N ARG A 266 -10.21 24.23 1.15
CA ARG A 266 -9.57 25.47 1.51
C ARG A 266 -9.58 25.74 3.02
N GLY A 267 -8.41 26.12 3.57
CA GLY A 267 -8.19 26.64 4.91
C GLY A 267 -8.04 28.16 4.93
N GLN A 268 -7.54 28.70 6.05
CA GLN A 268 -7.21 30.12 6.20
C GLN A 268 -5.97 30.50 5.40
N SER A 269 -4.97 29.61 5.37
CA SER A 269 -3.73 29.72 4.57
C SER A 269 -3.81 28.85 3.32
N PRO A 270 -3.15 29.25 2.20
CA PRO A 270 -2.96 28.40 1.04
C PRO A 270 -1.97 27.25 1.29
N GLU A 271 -1.17 27.31 2.34
CA GLU A 271 -0.23 26.24 2.72
C GLU A 271 -0.98 24.92 2.93
N ARG A 272 -0.48 23.83 2.32
CA ARG A 272 -1.20 22.57 2.19
C ARG A 272 -0.73 21.51 3.20
N ILE A 273 -1.68 20.77 3.74
CA ILE A 273 -1.47 19.47 4.40
C ILE A 273 -1.95 18.41 3.42
N VAL A 274 -1.05 17.55 2.97
CA VAL A 274 -1.34 16.47 2.03
C VAL A 274 -1.77 15.22 2.80
N ILE A 275 -2.91 14.61 2.42
CA ILE A 275 -3.41 13.37 3.00
C ILE A 275 -3.65 12.41 1.85
N ALA A 276 -2.82 11.36 1.77
CA ALA A 276 -2.65 10.57 0.57
C ALA A 276 -2.92 9.07 0.76
N SER A 277 -3.33 8.42 -0.31
CA SER A 277 -3.38 6.97 -0.50
C SER A 277 -3.52 6.63 -1.97
N HIS A 278 -3.31 5.35 -2.32
CA HIS A 278 -3.46 4.86 -3.68
C HIS A 278 -4.83 4.23 -3.96
N THR A 279 -5.18 4.06 -5.24
CA THR A 279 -6.52 3.63 -5.69
C THR A 279 -6.54 2.28 -6.39
N ASP A 280 -5.41 1.72 -6.74
CA ASP A 280 -5.25 0.43 -7.40
C ASP A 280 -4.85 -0.66 -6.40
N GLY A 281 -5.44 -1.84 -6.52
CA GLY A 281 -5.23 -2.94 -5.58
C GLY A 281 -6.01 -4.19 -5.94
N MET A 282 -5.79 -5.27 -5.21
CA MET A 282 -6.30 -6.58 -5.58
C MET A 282 -7.41 -7.12 -4.68
N ASN A 283 -7.52 -6.58 -3.47
CA ASN A 283 -8.54 -7.03 -2.51
C ASN A 283 -9.08 -5.87 -1.67
N ALA A 284 -9.83 -6.18 -0.61
CA ALA A 284 -10.50 -5.17 0.19
C ALA A 284 -9.60 -4.43 1.19
N VAL A 285 -8.35 -4.87 1.38
CA VAL A 285 -7.37 -4.23 2.27
C VAL A 285 -6.42 -3.34 1.49
N TRP A 286 -5.91 -3.81 0.36
CA TRP A 286 -4.77 -3.22 -0.32
C TRP A 286 -4.94 -1.72 -0.65
N ASP A 287 -6.08 -1.32 -1.18
CA ASP A 287 -6.37 0.07 -1.53
C ASP A 287 -7.55 0.65 -0.73
N ASN A 288 -7.60 0.36 0.58
CA ASN A 288 -8.68 0.85 1.42
C ASN A 288 -8.45 2.24 2.04
N GLY A 289 -7.24 2.79 1.91
CA GLY A 289 -6.90 4.13 2.38
C GLY A 289 -7.82 5.23 1.83
N PRO A 290 -8.21 5.25 0.54
CA PRO A 290 -9.16 6.23 0.01
C PRO A 290 -10.50 6.29 0.76
N THR A 291 -10.98 5.16 1.29
CA THR A 291 -12.19 5.12 2.13
C THR A 291 -11.99 5.93 3.42
N SER A 292 -10.83 5.79 4.04
CA SER A 292 -10.45 6.53 5.25
C SER A 292 -10.26 8.02 4.97
N ILE A 293 -9.64 8.35 3.84
CA ILE A 293 -9.44 9.74 3.40
C ILE A 293 -10.77 10.42 3.11
N LEU A 294 -11.74 9.74 2.46
CA LEU A 294 -13.09 10.27 2.29
C LEU A 294 -13.76 10.58 3.63
N ALA A 295 -13.61 9.70 4.63
CA ALA A 295 -14.17 9.93 5.97
C ALA A 295 -13.52 11.13 6.66
N LEU A 296 -12.19 11.30 6.54
CA LEU A 296 -11.47 12.47 7.05
C LEU A 296 -11.89 13.75 6.32
N ALA A 297 -12.01 13.71 4.99
CA ALA A 297 -12.45 14.86 4.19
C ALA A 297 -13.86 15.32 4.57
N GLU A 298 -14.79 14.36 4.75
CA GLU A 298 -16.15 14.66 5.24
C GLU A 298 -16.16 15.28 6.64
N TYR A 299 -15.24 14.88 7.51
CA TYR A 299 -15.10 15.45 8.85
C TYR A 299 -14.48 16.84 8.82
N PHE A 300 -13.34 17.02 8.15
CA PHE A 300 -12.64 18.31 8.08
C PHE A 300 -13.47 19.39 7.37
N ALA A 301 -14.29 19.01 6.39
CA ALA A 301 -15.20 19.93 5.71
C ALA A 301 -16.29 20.51 6.65
N LYS A 302 -16.62 19.84 7.75
CA LYS A 302 -17.56 20.33 8.76
C LYS A 302 -16.92 21.28 9.78
N LEU A 303 -15.58 21.27 9.87
CA LEU A 303 -14.89 22.20 10.77
C LEU A 303 -15.10 23.66 10.30
N PRO A 304 -15.31 24.59 11.23
CA PRO A 304 -15.36 26.00 10.85
C PRO A 304 -14.00 26.45 10.30
N LEU A 305 -14.00 27.45 9.42
CA LEU A 305 -12.78 27.93 8.75
C LEU A 305 -11.66 28.32 9.74
N ARG A 306 -12.02 28.90 10.90
CA ARG A 306 -11.05 29.26 11.96
C ARG A 306 -10.31 28.04 12.54
N CYS A 307 -10.85 26.83 12.39
CA CYS A 307 -10.24 25.56 12.82
C CYS A 307 -9.56 24.80 11.67
N ARG A 308 -9.35 25.46 10.56
CA ARG A 308 -8.61 24.97 9.41
C ARG A 308 -7.52 26.00 9.06
N PRO A 309 -6.45 26.11 9.85
CA PRO A 309 -5.40 27.11 9.61
C PRO A 309 -4.70 26.91 8.26
N ARG A 310 -4.63 25.66 7.79
CA ARG A 310 -4.08 25.28 6.47
C ARG A 310 -5.12 24.67 5.56
N THR A 311 -4.85 24.67 4.28
CA THR A 311 -5.62 23.98 3.25
C THR A 311 -5.35 22.47 3.32
N PHE A 312 -6.38 21.64 3.27
CA PHE A 312 -6.24 20.18 3.15
C PHE A 312 -6.25 19.78 1.68
N GLU A 313 -5.33 18.91 1.32
CA GLU A 313 -5.24 18.32 0.00
C GLU A 313 -5.32 16.79 0.12
N PHE A 314 -6.39 16.21 -0.45
CA PHE A 314 -6.67 14.78 -0.43
C PHE A 314 -6.20 14.18 -1.74
N VAL A 315 -5.12 13.40 -1.69
CA VAL A 315 -4.49 12.81 -2.88
C VAL A 315 -4.82 11.33 -2.93
N LEU A 316 -5.51 10.92 -4.00
CA LEU A 316 -5.85 9.52 -4.26
C LEU A 316 -5.11 9.11 -5.53
N SER A 317 -3.89 8.60 -5.33
CA SER A 317 -2.93 8.35 -6.40
C SER A 317 -3.26 7.10 -7.21
N THR A 318 -2.82 7.09 -8.44
CA THR A 318 -2.81 5.92 -9.32
C THR A 318 -1.43 5.26 -9.33
N ALA A 319 -1.35 4.09 -9.94
CA ALA A 319 -0.11 3.43 -10.32
C ALA A 319 0.80 3.00 -9.16
N HIS A 320 0.24 2.73 -7.98
CA HIS A 320 1.00 2.13 -6.89
C HIS A 320 1.49 0.72 -7.23
N LEU A 321 0.74 -0.02 -8.06
CA LEU A 321 1.15 -1.33 -8.56
C LEU A 321 2.09 -1.25 -9.77
N TYR A 322 2.20 -0.10 -10.42
CA TYR A 322 3.01 0.13 -11.62
C TYR A 322 4.21 1.02 -11.23
N LEU A 323 5.26 0.39 -10.70
CA LEU A 323 6.31 1.08 -9.94
C LEU A 323 7.11 2.12 -10.74
N SER A 324 7.24 1.95 -12.07
CA SER A 324 7.97 2.91 -12.91
C SER A 324 7.22 4.21 -13.22
N GLU A 325 5.90 4.24 -12.97
CA GLU A 325 5.04 5.40 -13.24
C GLU A 325 4.16 5.71 -12.02
N ASN A 326 4.72 5.57 -10.84
CA ASN A 326 3.98 5.75 -9.58
C ASN A 326 3.44 7.18 -9.46
N GLY A 327 2.12 7.31 -9.47
CA GLY A 327 1.45 8.61 -9.50
C GLY A 327 1.65 9.44 -8.23
N ALA A 328 1.90 8.81 -7.07
CA ALA A 328 2.25 9.51 -5.85
C ALA A 328 3.65 10.12 -5.93
N HIS A 329 4.62 9.34 -6.44
CA HIS A 329 5.99 9.81 -6.63
C HIS A 329 6.06 10.96 -7.64
N ASN A 330 5.43 10.78 -8.82
CA ASN A 330 5.40 11.84 -9.84
C ASN A 330 4.71 13.11 -9.32
N TYR A 331 3.66 12.97 -8.51
CA TYR A 331 3.00 14.13 -7.91
C TYR A 331 3.86 14.79 -6.83
N ALA A 332 4.53 14.01 -6.00
CA ALA A 332 5.44 14.53 -4.97
C ALA A 332 6.60 15.30 -5.61
N HIS A 333 7.24 14.71 -6.62
CA HIS A 333 8.36 15.32 -7.33
C HIS A 333 7.98 16.58 -8.09
N ASP A 334 6.91 16.54 -8.90
CA ASP A 334 6.60 17.63 -9.84
C ASP A 334 5.87 18.80 -9.20
N GLU A 335 5.09 18.57 -8.12
CA GLU A 335 4.22 19.61 -7.57
C GLU A 335 4.42 19.87 -6.06
N LEU A 336 4.77 18.86 -5.27
CA LEU A 336 4.89 19.06 -3.83
C LEU A 336 6.29 19.48 -3.41
N ASP A 337 7.33 18.92 -4.02
CA ASP A 337 8.71 19.27 -3.73
C ASP A 337 9.00 20.76 -4.04
N PRO A 338 8.71 21.28 -5.24
CA PRO A 338 8.79 22.71 -5.51
C PRO A 338 7.87 23.54 -4.61
N GLY A 339 6.65 23.05 -4.37
CA GLY A 339 5.69 23.73 -3.50
C GLY A 339 6.15 23.82 -2.04
N TYR A 340 6.95 22.86 -1.57
CA TYR A 340 7.54 22.93 -0.24
C TYR A 340 8.59 24.05 -0.16
N ASP A 341 9.44 24.19 -1.15
CA ASP A 341 10.44 25.26 -1.20
C ASP A 341 9.80 26.65 -1.31
N GLU A 342 8.71 26.75 -2.05
CA GLU A 342 7.90 27.97 -2.16
C GLU A 342 7.07 28.29 -0.90
N GLY A 343 7.07 27.40 0.12
CA GLY A 343 6.30 27.59 1.35
C GLY A 343 4.80 27.27 1.21
N THR A 344 4.40 26.55 0.17
CA THR A 344 2.99 26.21 -0.09
C THR A 344 2.60 24.80 0.36
N VAL A 345 3.55 24.00 0.87
CA VAL A 345 3.32 22.66 1.45
C VAL A 345 3.90 22.61 2.86
N ALA A 346 3.15 22.08 3.83
CA ALA A 346 3.60 21.93 5.20
C ALA A 346 4.15 20.54 5.50
N PHE A 347 3.32 19.51 5.26
CA PHE A 347 3.69 18.12 5.49
C PHE A 347 2.71 17.16 4.75
N ALA A 348 3.09 15.88 4.66
CA ALA A 348 2.29 14.83 4.08
C ALA A 348 1.93 13.73 5.10
N ILE A 349 0.78 13.11 4.91
CA ILE A 349 0.36 11.89 5.61
C ILE A 349 -0.10 10.86 4.57
N ALA A 350 0.42 9.63 4.64
CA ALA A 350 0.01 8.53 3.78
C ALA A 350 -0.65 7.40 4.60
N LEU A 351 -1.80 6.92 4.13
CA LEU A 351 -2.60 5.90 4.80
C LEU A 351 -2.97 4.78 3.85
N GLU A 352 -2.64 3.53 4.23
CA GLU A 352 -2.94 2.37 3.41
C GLU A 352 -3.09 1.09 4.23
N HIS A 353 -3.79 0.11 3.67
CA HIS A 353 -3.96 -1.24 4.23
C HIS A 353 -4.52 -1.27 5.66
N LEU A 354 -5.48 -0.40 5.96
CA LEU A 354 -5.99 -0.21 7.33
C LEU A 354 -6.92 -1.33 7.79
N GLY A 355 -6.92 -1.59 9.09
CA GLY A 355 -7.80 -2.57 9.73
C GLY A 355 -7.50 -4.01 9.38
N ALA A 356 -6.34 -4.33 8.83
CA ALA A 356 -6.01 -5.68 8.40
C ALA A 356 -5.97 -6.66 9.57
N LYS A 357 -6.55 -7.86 9.35
CA LYS A 357 -6.44 -9.01 10.25
C LYS A 357 -5.19 -9.82 9.93
N GLU A 358 -4.55 -10.33 10.96
CA GLU A 358 -3.36 -11.16 10.81
C GLU A 358 -3.71 -12.55 10.29
N PHE A 359 -3.02 -12.94 9.21
CA PHE A 359 -3.02 -14.29 8.67
C PHE A 359 -1.59 -14.82 8.64
N LEU A 360 -1.37 -15.98 9.24
CA LEU A 360 -0.07 -16.65 9.23
C LEU A 360 -0.14 -17.98 8.47
N ARG A 361 1.03 -18.48 8.11
CA ARG A 361 1.19 -19.77 7.47
C ARG A 361 1.22 -20.88 8.53
N PHE A 362 0.30 -21.83 8.40
CA PHE A 362 0.26 -23.02 9.25
C PHE A 362 0.52 -24.27 8.41
N PRO A 363 1.37 -25.20 8.85
CA PRO A 363 1.61 -26.44 8.15
C PRO A 363 0.28 -27.19 7.86
N ARG A 364 0.14 -27.73 6.66
CA ARG A 364 -1.01 -28.53 6.26
C ARG A 364 -0.90 -29.94 6.80
N LYS A 365 -1.98 -30.45 7.40
CA LYS A 365 -1.99 -31.82 7.93
C LYS A 365 -1.85 -32.85 6.79
N ASN A 366 -0.80 -33.68 6.85
CA ASN A 366 -0.49 -34.75 5.91
C ASN A 366 -0.40 -34.32 4.42
N LYS A 367 -0.06 -33.05 4.17
CA LYS A 367 0.12 -32.49 2.82
C LYS A 367 1.31 -31.53 2.82
N PRO A 368 1.99 -31.37 1.69
CA PRO A 368 3.07 -30.39 1.58
C PRO A 368 2.55 -28.96 1.70
N GLY A 369 3.45 -28.07 2.14
CA GLY A 369 3.20 -26.63 2.22
C GLY A 369 2.35 -26.20 3.39
N PHE A 370 1.79 -25.02 3.25
CA PHE A 370 1.10 -24.28 4.30
C PHE A 370 -0.30 -23.89 3.86
N GLU A 371 -1.12 -23.45 4.79
CA GLU A 371 -2.36 -22.73 4.54
C GLU A 371 -2.39 -21.43 5.34
N LEU A 372 -2.92 -20.37 4.76
CA LEU A 372 -3.15 -19.11 5.44
C LEU A 372 -4.39 -19.23 6.32
N ARG A 373 -4.21 -19.02 7.63
CA ARG A 373 -5.30 -18.97 8.61
C ARG A 373 -5.21 -17.69 9.42
N SER A 374 -6.39 -17.13 9.76
CA SER A 374 -6.44 -16.01 10.70
C SER A 374 -5.99 -16.45 12.08
N THR A 375 -5.18 -15.63 12.73
CA THR A 375 -4.76 -15.82 14.12
C THR A 375 -5.78 -15.29 15.13
N GLY A 376 -6.80 -14.57 14.66
CA GLY A 376 -7.74 -13.83 15.50
C GLY A 376 -7.23 -12.48 15.97
N LYS A 377 -5.97 -12.14 15.67
CA LYS A 377 -5.34 -10.84 15.99
C LYS A 377 -5.42 -9.88 14.81
N SER A 378 -5.21 -8.59 15.09
CA SER A 378 -4.91 -7.60 14.06
C SER A 378 -3.52 -7.84 13.47
N GLU A 379 -3.33 -7.50 12.20
CA GLU A 379 -1.98 -7.39 11.63
C GLU A 379 -1.19 -6.30 12.38
N GLN A 380 0.13 -6.42 12.40
CA GLN A 380 0.99 -5.39 12.95
C GLN A 380 0.85 -4.11 12.12
N PHE A 381 0.57 -3.01 12.79
CA PHE A 381 0.48 -1.71 12.15
C PHE A 381 1.83 -1.02 12.22
N VAL A 382 2.42 -0.78 11.07
CA VAL A 382 3.69 -0.08 10.95
C VAL A 382 3.38 1.37 10.61
N THR A 383 3.82 2.28 11.46
CA THR A 383 3.75 3.72 11.20
C THR A 383 5.14 4.29 11.09
N PHE A 384 5.28 5.34 10.29
CA PHE A 384 6.55 6.03 10.08
C PHE A 384 6.42 7.49 10.49
N SER A 385 7.48 8.02 11.07
CA SER A 385 7.65 9.45 11.32
C SER A 385 9.01 9.90 10.83
N HIS A 386 9.05 11.00 10.11
CA HIS A 386 10.29 11.70 9.81
C HIS A 386 10.97 12.22 11.10
N GLU A 387 12.20 12.69 11.01
CA GLU A 387 13.00 13.11 12.16
C GLU A 387 12.57 14.47 12.72
N SER A 388 11.36 14.50 13.31
CA SER A 388 10.80 15.67 13.98
C SER A 388 10.22 15.28 15.32
N PRO A 389 10.72 15.85 16.43
CA PRO A 389 10.18 15.55 17.78
C PRO A 389 8.68 15.85 17.93
N VAL A 390 8.21 16.94 17.29
CA VAL A 390 6.78 17.32 17.40
C VAL A 390 5.89 16.39 16.60
N SER A 391 6.32 15.96 15.41
CA SER A 391 5.59 15.01 14.58
C SER A 391 5.54 13.62 15.22
N LEU A 392 6.67 13.16 15.75
CA LEU A 392 6.75 11.91 16.51
C LEU A 392 5.84 11.95 17.75
N GLN A 393 5.88 13.04 18.51
CA GLN A 393 5.04 13.17 19.72
C GLN A 393 3.54 13.22 19.37
N ALA A 394 3.15 13.92 18.31
CA ALA A 394 1.77 13.97 17.84
C ALA A 394 1.27 12.57 17.42
N LEU A 395 2.04 11.83 16.66
CA LEU A 395 1.71 10.46 16.24
C LEU A 395 1.65 9.50 17.43
N LEU A 396 2.66 9.52 18.31
CA LEU A 396 2.73 8.67 19.51
C LEU A 396 1.52 8.90 20.44
N THR A 397 1.18 10.17 20.68
CA THR A 397 0.02 10.53 21.48
C THR A 397 -1.25 9.99 20.86
N SER A 398 -1.45 10.17 19.55
CA SER A 398 -2.63 9.70 18.84
C SER A 398 -2.74 8.16 18.83
N VAL A 399 -1.63 7.45 18.66
CA VAL A 399 -1.56 5.97 18.74
C VAL A 399 -2.01 5.49 20.14
N ARG A 400 -1.54 6.13 21.21
CA ARG A 400 -1.90 5.78 22.59
C ARG A 400 -3.34 6.13 22.92
N GLU A 401 -3.79 7.33 22.59
CA GLU A 401 -5.16 7.80 22.87
C GLU A 401 -6.23 7.01 22.13
N ARG A 402 -5.89 6.44 20.95
CA ARG A 402 -6.77 5.55 20.17
C ARG A 402 -6.55 4.07 20.47
N ASP A 403 -5.68 3.72 21.41
CA ASP A 403 -5.31 2.33 21.79
C ASP A 403 -5.01 1.45 20.56
N LEU A 404 -4.13 1.93 19.69
CA LEU A 404 -3.70 1.18 18.51
C LEU A 404 -2.63 0.16 18.91
N ARG A 405 -3.07 -0.99 19.40
CA ARG A 405 -2.19 -2.08 19.83
C ARG A 405 -1.45 -2.69 18.63
N ARG A 406 -0.33 -3.39 18.90
CA ARG A 406 0.54 -4.00 17.88
C ARG A 406 1.05 -2.99 16.85
N THR A 407 1.33 -1.75 17.30
CA THR A 407 1.76 -0.64 16.44
C THR A 407 3.22 -0.32 16.65
N TRP A 408 3.98 -0.30 15.57
CA TRP A 408 5.34 0.21 15.51
C TRP A 408 5.33 1.66 15.03
N ILE A 409 6.16 2.51 15.62
CA ILE A 409 6.49 3.83 15.10
C ILE A 409 7.96 3.80 14.72
N LEU A 410 8.26 3.83 13.42
CA LEU A 410 9.58 3.68 12.86
C LEU A 410 10.08 4.99 12.27
N ARG A 411 11.41 5.14 12.21
CA ARG A 411 12.08 6.20 11.46
C ARG A 411 12.29 5.86 9.97
N GLY A 412 11.90 4.66 9.55
CA GLY A 412 12.27 4.09 8.26
C GLY A 412 13.64 3.42 8.29
N ALA A 413 13.91 2.59 7.30
CA ALA A 413 15.19 1.91 7.13
C ALA A 413 16.17 2.81 6.37
N ASP A 414 17.45 2.78 6.75
CA ASP A 414 18.50 3.46 5.99
C ASP A 414 18.55 2.89 4.56
N ALA A 415 18.56 3.76 3.58
CA ALA A 415 18.54 3.41 2.17
C ALA A 415 19.73 4.09 1.44
N PRO A 416 20.96 3.63 1.66
CA PRO A 416 22.16 4.26 1.10
C PRO A 416 22.15 4.33 -0.43
N GLN A 417 21.41 3.42 -1.10
CA GLN A 417 21.22 3.46 -2.54
C GLN A 417 20.40 4.66 -3.05
N LEU A 418 19.71 5.38 -2.17
CA LEU A 418 18.94 6.57 -2.53
C LEU A 418 19.81 7.86 -2.55
N GLY A 419 21.11 7.73 -2.29
CA GLY A 419 22.06 8.82 -2.42
C GLY A 419 22.22 9.67 -1.16
N PHE A 420 22.71 10.88 -1.37
CA PHE A 420 22.90 11.90 -0.35
C PHE A 420 21.97 13.11 -0.62
N PRO A 421 21.39 13.75 0.42
CA PRO A 421 21.53 13.38 1.84
C PRO A 421 20.89 12.03 2.14
N PRO A 422 21.42 11.27 3.12
CA PRO A 422 20.87 9.99 3.47
C PRO A 422 19.45 10.21 4.02
N HIS A 423 18.46 9.69 3.33
CA HIS A 423 17.09 9.63 3.80
C HIS A 423 16.66 8.19 3.98
N ARG A 424 15.55 7.99 4.69
CA ARG A 424 15.12 6.66 5.07
C ARG A 424 13.98 6.17 4.22
N SER A 425 14.02 4.88 3.87
CA SER A 425 12.94 4.26 3.11
C SER A 425 11.74 4.01 4.02
N TYR A 426 10.58 4.52 3.61
CA TYR A 426 9.29 4.13 4.15
C TYR A 426 8.72 2.99 3.31
N GLY A 427 7.93 2.10 3.97
CA GLY A 427 7.11 1.15 3.24
C GLY A 427 5.88 1.84 2.64
N GLY A 428 5.47 1.38 1.45
CA GLY A 428 4.25 1.81 0.79
C GLY A 428 4.24 3.26 0.30
N GLU A 429 3.03 3.84 0.24
CA GLU A 429 2.75 5.16 -0.34
C GLU A 429 3.54 6.31 0.32
N GLY A 430 3.82 6.21 1.62
CA GLY A 430 4.59 7.22 2.34
C GLY A 430 6.01 7.42 1.80
N GLY A 431 6.57 6.37 1.17
CA GLY A 431 7.89 6.42 0.56
C GLY A 431 7.99 7.43 -0.59
N ALA A 432 6.89 7.64 -1.32
CA ALA A 432 6.84 8.60 -2.42
C ALA A 432 7.07 10.04 -1.95
N TYR A 433 6.45 10.43 -0.85
CA TYR A 433 6.55 11.78 -0.29
C TYR A 433 7.85 11.99 0.50
N HIS A 434 8.20 11.00 1.32
CA HIS A 434 9.45 11.07 2.10
C HIS A 434 10.69 11.00 1.20
N GLY A 435 10.60 10.33 0.05
CA GLY A 435 11.67 10.28 -0.95
C GLY A 435 12.08 11.66 -1.47
N GLU A 436 11.13 12.60 -1.54
CA GLU A 436 11.39 14.01 -1.87
C GLU A 436 11.74 14.86 -0.64
N LEU A 437 12.08 14.23 0.50
CA LEU A 437 12.38 14.90 1.77
C LEU A 437 11.25 15.85 2.24
N LEU A 438 10.00 15.51 1.91
CA LEU A 438 8.84 16.18 2.50
C LEU A 438 8.63 15.64 3.91
N PRO A 439 8.36 16.50 4.91
CA PRO A 439 7.98 16.04 6.25
C PRO A 439 6.79 15.09 6.17
N THR A 440 7.02 13.79 6.40
CA THR A 440 6.03 12.75 6.10
C THR A 440 5.78 11.85 7.30
N LEU A 441 4.49 11.59 7.56
CA LEU A 441 4.03 10.52 8.44
C LEU A 441 3.26 9.50 7.60
N ALA A 442 3.40 8.21 7.91
CA ALA A 442 2.70 7.17 7.16
C ALA A 442 2.20 6.04 8.06
N GLY A 443 1.19 5.31 7.60
CA GLY A 443 0.66 4.13 8.28
C GLY A 443 0.25 3.05 7.30
N ILE A 444 0.79 1.84 7.49
CA ILE A 444 0.61 0.69 6.60
C ILE A 444 0.52 -0.63 7.39
N THR A 445 -0.17 -1.62 6.85
CA THR A 445 -0.02 -3.02 7.26
C THR A 445 0.42 -3.89 6.09
N GLY A 446 1.07 -5.03 6.39
CA GLY A 446 1.55 -5.96 5.36
C GLY A 446 1.06 -7.39 5.58
N PRO A 447 -0.26 -7.68 5.56
CA PRO A 447 -0.76 -9.03 5.83
C PRO A 447 -0.33 -10.03 4.73
N ASN A 448 -0.15 -11.29 5.10
CA ASN A 448 0.13 -12.38 4.15
C ASN A 448 -0.94 -12.56 3.05
N THR A 449 -2.10 -11.95 3.22
CA THR A 449 -3.19 -11.95 2.25
C THR A 449 -3.17 -10.77 1.29
N LEU A 450 -2.18 -9.87 1.39
CA LEU A 450 -2.18 -8.60 0.66
C LEU A 450 -2.35 -8.79 -0.85
N TYR A 451 -1.61 -9.71 -1.45
CA TYR A 451 -1.63 -9.99 -2.89
C TYR A 451 -2.71 -10.97 -3.34
N ASN A 452 -3.54 -11.47 -2.41
CA ASN A 452 -4.47 -12.56 -2.67
C ASN A 452 -5.93 -12.08 -2.67
N PRO A 453 -6.60 -12.00 -3.82
CA PRO A 453 -8.02 -11.63 -3.91
C PRO A 453 -8.98 -12.75 -3.47
N ALA A 454 -8.46 -13.94 -3.15
CA ALA A 454 -9.29 -15.11 -2.80
C ALA A 454 -10.04 -14.95 -1.46
N PHE A 455 -9.67 -13.96 -0.64
CA PHE A 455 -10.29 -13.75 0.67
C PHE A 455 -11.32 -12.62 0.61
N GLY A 456 -12.50 -12.87 1.17
CA GLY A 456 -13.57 -11.87 1.23
C GLY A 456 -13.32 -10.75 2.26
N MET A 457 -13.88 -9.58 2.03
CA MET A 457 -13.68 -8.35 2.80
C MET A 457 -13.82 -8.54 4.32
N ASP A 458 -14.89 -9.17 4.79
CA ASP A 458 -15.17 -9.32 6.23
C ASP A 458 -14.19 -10.30 6.92
N ARG A 459 -13.53 -11.17 6.15
CA ARG A 459 -12.46 -12.01 6.67
C ARG A 459 -11.15 -11.25 6.83
N LEU A 460 -10.91 -10.25 6.00
CA LEU A 460 -9.66 -9.51 5.91
C LEU A 460 -9.61 -8.30 6.84
N ILE A 461 -10.74 -7.63 7.11
CA ILE A 461 -10.78 -6.33 7.77
C ILE A 461 -11.53 -6.38 9.08
N ASP A 462 -10.93 -5.75 10.09
CA ASP A 462 -11.59 -5.25 11.29
C ASP A 462 -11.93 -3.76 11.07
N PHE A 463 -13.20 -3.46 10.84
CA PHE A 463 -13.65 -2.10 10.55
C PHE A 463 -13.62 -1.17 11.76
N GLU A 464 -13.68 -1.69 12.98
CA GLU A 464 -13.48 -0.88 14.18
C GLU A 464 -12.02 -0.44 14.30
N LEU A 465 -11.08 -1.35 14.07
CA LEU A 465 -9.66 -1.03 14.02
C LEU A 465 -9.34 -0.05 12.88
N MET A 466 -9.87 -0.28 11.67
CA MET A 466 -9.72 0.64 10.53
C MET A 466 -10.17 2.05 10.89
N ARG A 467 -11.33 2.17 11.57
CA ARG A 467 -11.84 3.45 12.05
C ARG A 467 -10.90 4.09 13.07
N ARG A 468 -10.42 3.34 14.06
CA ARG A 468 -9.50 3.86 15.08
C ARG A 468 -8.15 4.31 14.48
N GLN A 469 -7.60 3.56 13.54
CA GLN A 469 -6.40 3.95 12.82
C GLN A 469 -6.62 5.25 12.03
N THR A 470 -7.75 5.38 11.34
CA THR A 470 -8.12 6.62 10.64
C THR A 470 -8.24 7.82 11.61
N LEU A 471 -8.89 7.61 12.76
CA LEU A 471 -9.04 8.64 13.79
C LEU A 471 -7.68 9.09 14.34
N ALA A 472 -6.75 8.15 14.59
CA ALA A 472 -5.42 8.48 15.10
C ALA A 472 -4.66 9.40 14.15
N PHE A 473 -4.73 9.15 12.84
CA PHE A 473 -4.11 10.04 11.86
C PHE A 473 -4.84 11.37 11.70
N GLY A 474 -6.18 11.38 11.84
CA GLY A 474 -6.94 12.62 11.94
C GLY A 474 -6.54 13.47 13.13
N ASP A 475 -6.34 12.86 14.32
CA ASP A 475 -5.84 13.52 15.51
C ASP A 475 -4.42 14.07 15.32
N THR A 476 -3.55 13.28 14.66
CA THR A 476 -2.17 13.71 14.32
C THR A 476 -2.19 14.95 13.46
N VAL A 477 -3.04 14.99 12.42
CA VAL A 477 -3.24 16.17 11.57
C VAL A 477 -3.68 17.38 12.40
N LEU A 478 -4.69 17.21 13.26
CA LEU A 478 -5.22 18.30 14.08
C LEU A 478 -4.19 18.86 15.09
N LYS A 479 -3.32 17.99 15.64
CA LYS A 479 -2.24 18.39 16.54
C LYS A 479 -1.13 19.18 15.81
N LEU A 480 -0.88 18.86 14.53
CA LEU A 480 0.21 19.49 13.76
C LEU A 480 -0.23 20.71 12.96
N GLN A 481 -1.50 20.78 12.53
CA GLN A 481 -1.97 21.77 11.55
C GLN A 481 -1.74 23.24 11.95
N GLY A 482 -1.62 23.55 13.23
CA GLY A 482 -1.41 24.90 13.76
C GLY A 482 0.05 25.27 14.02
N LEU A 483 0.98 24.30 13.94
CA LEU A 483 2.39 24.51 14.25
C LEU A 483 3.13 25.16 13.07
N PRO A 484 4.17 25.98 13.29
CA PRO A 484 5.03 26.49 12.21
C PRO A 484 5.63 25.33 11.39
N ARG A 485 5.73 25.53 10.08
CA ARG A 485 6.25 24.52 9.15
C ARG A 485 7.65 24.05 9.52
N GLU A 486 8.51 24.98 9.90
CA GLU A 486 9.91 24.73 10.27
C GLU A 486 10.02 23.86 11.54
N VAL A 487 9.06 23.98 12.45
CA VAL A 487 8.96 23.14 13.65
C VAL A 487 8.52 21.73 13.28
N ILE A 488 7.57 21.61 12.34
CA ILE A 488 7.12 20.31 11.83
C ILE A 488 8.25 19.60 11.08
N ALA A 489 8.99 20.32 10.24
CA ALA A 489 10.05 19.78 9.38
C ALA A 489 11.18 19.07 10.16
N GLY A 490 11.57 19.62 11.31
CA GLY A 490 12.66 19.02 12.10
C GLY A 490 13.96 18.90 11.28
N ALA A 491 14.53 17.69 11.20
CA ALA A 491 15.78 17.43 10.49
C ALA A 491 15.65 17.52 8.95
N ASP A 492 14.44 17.36 8.40
CA ASP A 492 14.24 17.40 6.93
C ASP A 492 14.71 18.75 6.33
N THR A 493 14.61 19.84 7.08
CA THR A 493 15.18 21.15 6.66
C THR A 493 16.67 21.04 6.33
N LEU A 494 17.45 20.37 7.20
CA LEU A 494 18.89 20.18 6.99
C LEU A 494 19.18 19.24 5.81
N TYR A 495 18.39 18.20 5.65
CA TYR A 495 18.55 17.24 4.57
C TYR A 495 18.25 17.87 3.20
N ARG A 496 17.22 18.72 3.11
CA ARG A 496 16.92 19.49 1.90
C ARG A 496 18.04 20.48 1.55
N MET A 497 18.52 21.25 2.52
CA MET A 497 19.65 22.16 2.31
C MET A 497 20.90 21.42 1.81
N ALA A 498 21.16 20.20 2.31
CA ALA A 498 22.28 19.39 1.88
C ALA A 498 22.09 18.84 0.46
N ARG A 499 20.86 18.42 0.09
CA ARG A 499 20.51 18.00 -1.27
C ARG A 499 20.76 19.15 -2.26
N ASP A 500 20.18 20.30 -1.98
CA ASP A 500 20.27 21.47 -2.87
C ASP A 500 21.71 21.92 -3.10
N ALA A 501 22.55 21.85 -2.06
CA ALA A 501 23.98 22.17 -2.17
C ALA A 501 24.75 21.17 -3.07
N THR A 502 24.29 19.91 -3.19
CA THR A 502 24.93 18.90 -4.05
C THR A 502 24.44 18.94 -5.51
N GLU A 503 23.29 19.53 -5.78
CA GLU A 503 22.76 19.74 -7.12
C GLU A 503 23.34 20.98 -7.83
N GLU A 504 23.93 21.92 -7.06
CA GLU A 504 24.60 23.10 -7.59
C GLU A 504 26.09 22.87 -7.97
N GLU A 505 26.70 21.74 -7.57
CA GLU A 505 28.06 21.32 -7.94
C GLU A 505 28.07 20.44 -9.23
#